data_95b170e79a8c538062ceeaafe17a8984
#
_entry.id   95b170e79a8c538062ceeaafe17a8984
#
_cell.length_a   1.000
_cell.length_b   1.000
_cell.length_c   1.000
_cell.angle_alpha   90.00
_cell.angle_beta   90.00
_cell.angle_gamma   90.00
#
_symmetry.space_group_name_H-M   'P 1'
#
loop_
_entity.id
_entity.type
_entity.pdbx_description
1 polymer ?
#
loop_
_entity_poly.entity_id
_entity_poly.type
_entity_poly.pdbx_seq_one_letter_code
_entity_poly.pdbx_strand_id
1 'polypeptide(L)'
;MVESNYQRSQILPSEKAFAYKMRLEAMNRQAGRPRKENPTPVVSDLDGQRTNEILGNEVGESREQIRRYIRLTSLVPELLDLVDEGKIKMRPAVELSYLDEDSQRAVVDEIDLNQCTPSHDQTIRMRKFFTDGKLTPEVVSAIMGEEKPNQREKIVLRGDKVRSLIPKNIPVSQTEDYVVKALEHYSRFLRQRAERDSR
;
A
#
# COMPACT_ATOMS: atom_id res chain seq x y z
N MET A 1 -23.77 23.30 -21.70
CA MET A 1 -22.56 22.81 -21.00
C MET A 1 -22.84 22.39 -19.54
N VAL A 2 -23.93 21.70 -19.24
CA VAL A 2 -24.28 21.25 -17.88
C VAL A 2 -24.42 19.71 -17.81
N GLU A 3 -24.41 19.03 -18.95
CA GLU A 3 -24.63 17.58 -19.03
C GLU A 3 -23.36 16.72 -18.73
N SER A 4 -22.17 17.32 -18.73
CA SER A 4 -20.92 16.57 -18.49
C SER A 4 -20.70 16.18 -17.02
N ASN A 5 -21.35 16.84 -16.06
CA ASN A 5 -21.23 16.53 -14.63
C ASN A 5 -22.15 15.41 -14.13
N TYR A 6 -23.17 15.05 -14.89
CA TYR A 6 -24.10 13.97 -14.51
C TYR A 6 -23.58 12.55 -14.79
N GLN A 7 -22.48 12.42 -15.54
CA GLN A 7 -21.91 11.11 -15.90
C GLN A 7 -20.79 10.64 -14.94
N ARG A 8 -20.27 11.48 -14.03
CA ARG A 8 -19.33 11.04 -12.99
C ARG A 8 -20.09 10.52 -11.77
N SER A 9 -20.40 9.24 -11.78
CA SER A 9 -21.01 8.56 -10.63
C SER A 9 -20.07 8.39 -9.42
N GLN A 10 -18.80 8.76 -9.54
CA GLN A 10 -17.82 8.68 -8.45
C GLN A 10 -16.87 9.88 -8.45
N ILE A 11 -16.78 10.55 -7.29
CA ILE A 11 -15.80 11.62 -7.04
C ILE A 11 -14.41 10.99 -6.97
N LEU A 12 -13.43 11.57 -7.69
CA LEU A 12 -12.05 11.07 -7.70
C LEU A 12 -11.40 11.20 -6.32
N PRO A 13 -10.45 10.32 -5.97
CA PRO A 13 -9.66 10.43 -4.74
C PRO A 13 -8.96 11.78 -4.56
N SER A 14 -8.40 12.36 -5.63
CA SER A 14 -7.79 13.69 -5.64
C SER A 14 -8.80 14.79 -5.33
N GLU A 15 -9.97 14.75 -5.96
CA GLU A 15 -11.05 15.74 -5.72
C GLU A 15 -11.50 15.72 -4.26
N LYS A 16 -11.70 14.53 -3.69
CA LYS A 16 -11.98 14.37 -2.25
C LYS A 16 -10.86 14.92 -1.37
N ALA A 17 -9.61 14.62 -1.72
CA ALA A 17 -8.44 15.07 -0.97
C ALA A 17 -8.38 16.59 -0.86
N PHE A 18 -8.50 17.29 -1.99
CA PHE A 18 -8.48 18.75 -2.03
C PHE A 18 -9.73 19.37 -1.39
N ALA A 19 -10.92 18.80 -1.62
CA ALA A 19 -12.15 19.27 -1.00
C ALA A 19 -12.10 19.20 0.55
N TYR A 20 -11.61 18.07 1.09
CA TYR A 20 -11.46 17.91 2.54
C TYR A 20 -10.40 18.83 3.12
N LYS A 21 -9.27 19.02 2.43
CA LYS A 21 -8.23 19.97 2.83
C LYS A 21 -8.78 21.40 2.90
N MET A 22 -9.44 21.87 1.84
CA MET A 22 -10.02 23.20 1.78
C MET A 22 -11.08 23.41 2.87
N ARG A 23 -11.93 22.42 3.10
CA ARG A 23 -12.98 22.49 4.13
C ARG A 23 -12.37 22.54 5.53
N LEU A 24 -11.37 21.72 5.81
CA LEU A 24 -10.63 21.75 7.07
C LEU A 24 -9.97 23.10 7.32
N GLU A 25 -9.32 23.67 6.31
CA GLU A 25 -8.71 24.99 6.40
C GLU A 25 -9.75 26.09 6.66
N ALA A 26 -10.91 26.02 6.01
CA ALA A 26 -12.02 26.95 6.24
C ALA A 26 -12.56 26.86 7.67
N MET A 27 -12.74 25.65 8.20
CA MET A 27 -13.18 25.41 9.56
C MET A 27 -12.16 25.93 10.59
N ASN A 28 -10.87 25.71 10.36
CA ASN A 28 -9.80 26.20 11.23
C ASN A 28 -9.69 27.74 11.21
N ARG A 29 -9.97 28.38 10.08
CA ARG A 29 -10.04 29.86 10.00
C ARG A 29 -11.22 30.46 10.78
N GLN A 30 -12.35 29.74 10.84
CA GLN A 30 -13.53 30.19 11.60
C GLN A 30 -13.36 30.03 13.11
N ALA A 31 -12.51 29.09 13.56
CA ALA A 31 -12.28 28.81 14.97
C ALA A 31 -11.48 29.89 15.74
N GLY A 32 -11.11 31.01 15.07
CA GLY A 32 -10.55 32.21 15.71
C GLY A 32 -9.08 32.46 15.36
N ARG A 33 -8.70 33.75 15.53
CA ARG A 33 -7.35 34.29 15.34
C ARG A 33 -6.38 33.56 16.29
N PRO A 34 -5.25 32.99 15.79
CA PRO A 34 -4.24 32.37 16.67
C PRO A 34 -3.76 33.41 17.70
N ARG A 35 -3.91 33.10 18.99
CA ARG A 35 -3.33 33.88 20.05
C ARG A 35 -1.83 33.89 19.92
N LYS A 36 -1.24 35.09 19.83
CA LYS A 36 0.19 35.31 19.50
C LYS A 36 1.14 35.04 20.68
N GLU A 37 0.75 34.25 21.66
CA GLU A 37 1.59 33.96 22.82
C GLU A 37 1.60 32.46 23.11
N ASN A 38 2.77 31.87 22.90
CA ASN A 38 3.18 30.49 23.16
C ASN A 38 2.54 29.39 22.26
N PRO A 39 3.19 29.02 21.18
CA PRO A 39 2.84 27.77 20.50
C PRO A 39 3.41 26.58 21.29
N THR A 40 2.63 26.08 22.24
CA THR A 40 2.85 24.71 22.71
C THR A 40 2.41 23.77 21.59
N PRO A 41 3.27 22.86 21.08
CA PRO A 41 2.96 21.98 19.95
C PRO A 41 1.75 21.05 20.16
N VAL A 42 1.30 20.93 21.40
CA VAL A 42 0.22 20.02 21.84
C VAL A 42 -1.18 20.54 21.49
N VAL A 43 -1.37 21.86 21.32
CA VAL A 43 -2.70 22.45 21.12
C VAL A 43 -3.14 22.42 19.66
N SER A 44 -2.19 22.48 18.70
CA SER A 44 -2.51 22.42 17.28
C SER A 44 -2.97 21.03 16.83
N ASP A 45 -2.45 19.96 17.43
CA ASP A 45 -2.87 18.60 17.13
C ASP A 45 -4.26 18.25 17.66
N LEU A 46 -4.68 18.84 18.78
CA LEU A 46 -6.00 18.61 19.36
C LEU A 46 -7.12 19.33 18.60
N ASP A 47 -6.86 20.54 18.10
CA ASP A 47 -7.82 21.27 17.27
C ASP A 47 -8.03 20.60 15.91
N GLY A 48 -6.97 20.15 15.26
CA GLY A 48 -7.06 19.36 14.03
C GLY A 48 -7.74 18.01 14.22
N GLN A 49 -7.67 17.40 15.41
CA GLN A 49 -8.36 16.15 15.72
C GLN A 49 -9.88 16.33 15.78
N ARG A 50 -10.38 17.37 16.46
CA ARG A 50 -11.81 17.67 16.54
C ARG A 50 -12.39 18.07 15.19
N THR A 51 -11.69 18.89 14.42
CA THR A 51 -12.15 19.35 13.11
C THR A 51 -12.27 18.20 12.10
N ASN A 52 -11.32 17.25 12.08
CA ASN A 52 -11.41 16.06 11.25
C ASN A 52 -12.57 15.14 11.66
N GLU A 53 -12.91 15.09 12.93
CA GLU A 53 -14.04 14.31 13.44
C GLU A 53 -15.39 14.93 13.05
N ILE A 54 -15.51 16.25 13.17
CA ILE A 54 -16.68 17.01 12.72
C ILE A 54 -16.89 16.81 11.22
N LEU A 55 -15.84 17.00 10.43
CA LEU A 55 -15.90 16.79 8.99
C LEU A 55 -16.25 15.34 8.63
N GLY A 56 -15.68 14.36 9.33
CA GLY A 56 -16.00 12.94 9.14
C GLY A 56 -17.48 12.63 9.36
N ASN A 57 -18.06 13.17 10.43
CA ASN A 57 -19.48 13.01 10.75
C ASN A 57 -20.40 13.66 9.70
N GLU A 58 -20.00 14.81 9.13
CA GLU A 58 -20.77 15.50 8.09
C GLU A 58 -20.79 14.74 6.76
N VAL A 59 -19.68 14.10 6.38
CA VAL A 59 -19.53 13.39 5.08
C VAL A 59 -19.74 11.88 5.19
N GLY A 60 -19.96 11.36 6.40
CA GLY A 60 -20.17 9.93 6.64
C GLY A 60 -18.91 9.09 6.49
N GLU A 61 -17.71 9.69 6.63
CA GLU A 61 -16.42 9.00 6.58
C GLU A 61 -15.72 9.04 7.94
N SER A 62 -14.88 8.03 8.22
CA SER A 62 -14.09 8.02 9.45
C SER A 62 -13.03 9.13 9.46
N ARG A 63 -12.69 9.63 10.64
CA ARG A 63 -11.60 10.60 10.84
C ARG A 63 -10.30 10.15 10.18
N GLU A 64 -9.97 8.86 10.29
CA GLU A 64 -8.76 8.29 9.68
C GLU A 64 -8.84 8.29 8.14
N GLN A 65 -10.02 8.09 7.58
CA GLN A 65 -10.21 8.15 6.13
C GLN A 65 -10.03 9.58 5.62
N ILE A 66 -10.60 10.59 6.32
CA ILE A 66 -10.37 12.01 6.01
C ILE A 66 -8.88 12.36 6.03
N ARG A 67 -8.14 11.94 7.07
CA ARG A 67 -6.69 12.17 7.16
C ARG A 67 -5.93 11.55 6.00
N ARG A 68 -6.30 10.33 5.59
CA ARG A 68 -5.69 9.66 4.44
C ARG A 68 -5.92 10.41 3.13
N TYR A 69 -7.16 10.88 2.89
CA TYR A 69 -7.44 11.69 1.72
C TYR A 69 -6.63 12.99 1.73
N ILE A 70 -6.66 13.74 2.82
CA ILE A 70 -5.91 15.00 2.94
C ILE A 70 -4.41 14.74 2.68
N ARG A 71 -3.88 13.61 3.15
CA ARG A 71 -2.47 13.26 2.95
C ARG A 71 -2.12 13.11 1.47
N LEU A 72 -3.05 12.67 0.60
CA LEU A 72 -2.81 12.57 -0.84
C LEU A 72 -2.46 13.91 -1.50
N THR A 73 -2.87 15.04 -0.92
CA THR A 73 -2.51 16.37 -1.45
C THR A 73 -1.01 16.69 -1.38
N SER A 74 -0.22 15.84 -0.74
CA SER A 74 1.25 15.94 -0.68
C SER A 74 1.94 15.05 -1.73
N LEU A 75 1.19 14.38 -2.60
CA LEU A 75 1.75 13.65 -3.72
C LEU A 75 2.06 14.59 -4.89
N VAL A 76 3.09 14.25 -5.67
CA VAL A 76 3.33 14.85 -6.97
C VAL A 76 2.16 14.54 -7.92
N PRO A 77 1.85 15.42 -8.88
CA PRO A 77 0.68 15.26 -9.76
C PRO A 77 0.63 13.89 -10.45
N GLU A 78 1.76 13.39 -10.92
CA GLU A 78 1.88 12.12 -11.65
C GLU A 78 1.45 10.92 -10.78
N LEU A 79 1.84 10.89 -9.50
CA LEU A 79 1.40 9.86 -8.56
C LEU A 79 -0.09 9.99 -8.21
N LEU A 80 -0.58 11.23 -8.11
CA LEU A 80 -1.98 11.50 -7.81
C LEU A 80 -2.89 11.05 -8.96
N ASP A 81 -2.47 11.27 -10.22
CA ASP A 81 -3.16 10.77 -11.41
C ASP A 81 -3.24 9.22 -11.41
N LEU A 82 -2.14 8.54 -11.05
CA LEU A 82 -2.14 7.08 -10.91
C LEU A 82 -3.07 6.57 -9.79
N VAL A 83 -3.30 7.37 -8.75
CA VAL A 83 -4.29 7.05 -7.71
C VAL A 83 -5.71 7.21 -8.25
N ASP A 84 -5.98 8.27 -9.01
CA ASP A 84 -7.29 8.54 -9.62
C ASP A 84 -7.66 7.49 -10.68
N GLU A 85 -6.68 7.02 -11.44
CA GLU A 85 -6.82 5.90 -12.37
C GLU A 85 -6.98 4.53 -11.65
N GLY A 86 -6.79 4.49 -10.33
CA GLY A 86 -6.88 3.27 -9.54
C GLY A 86 -5.70 2.30 -9.69
N LYS A 87 -4.63 2.72 -10.39
CA LYS A 87 -3.38 1.95 -10.55
C LYS A 87 -2.63 1.86 -9.22
N ILE A 88 -2.60 2.94 -8.44
CA ILE A 88 -2.06 2.96 -7.08
C ILE A 88 -3.24 2.99 -6.09
N LYS A 89 -3.24 2.06 -5.14
CA LYS A 89 -4.27 2.00 -4.10
C LYS A 89 -4.01 3.04 -3.01
N MET A 90 -5.06 3.41 -2.25
CA MET A 90 -5.01 4.41 -1.17
C MET A 90 -3.87 4.19 -0.18
N ARG A 91 -3.63 2.94 0.28
CA ARG A 91 -2.60 2.66 1.30
C ARG A 91 -1.18 2.92 0.80
N PRO A 92 -0.74 2.36 -0.35
CA PRO A 92 0.54 2.72 -0.96
C PRO A 92 0.69 4.23 -1.20
N ALA A 93 -0.35 4.89 -1.71
CA ALA A 93 -0.32 6.33 -1.98
C ALA A 93 -0.07 7.17 -0.72
N VAL A 94 -0.71 6.83 0.40
CA VAL A 94 -0.48 7.48 1.70
C VAL A 94 0.97 7.29 2.17
N GLU A 95 1.56 6.11 2.00
CA GLU A 95 2.97 5.88 2.37
C GLU A 95 3.92 6.72 1.48
N LEU A 96 3.67 6.78 0.18
CA LEU A 96 4.46 7.60 -0.76
C LEU A 96 4.37 9.09 -0.45
N SER A 97 3.23 9.58 0.05
CA SER A 97 3.05 10.99 0.40
C SER A 97 3.92 11.49 1.57
N TYR A 98 4.63 10.59 2.27
CA TYR A 98 5.60 10.93 3.30
C TYR A 98 7.01 11.15 2.75
N LEU A 99 7.25 10.82 1.50
CA LEU A 99 8.51 11.07 0.81
C LEU A 99 8.56 12.54 0.34
N ASP A 100 9.77 13.05 0.14
CA ASP A 100 9.97 14.33 -0.51
C ASP A 100 9.67 14.23 -2.02
N GLU A 101 9.62 15.39 -2.69
CA GLU A 101 9.27 15.49 -4.10
C GLU A 101 10.25 14.73 -5.00
N ASP A 102 11.55 14.81 -4.71
CA ASP A 102 12.59 14.13 -5.50
C ASP A 102 12.49 12.61 -5.38
N SER A 103 12.26 12.09 -4.17
CA SER A 103 12.03 10.66 -3.96
C SER A 103 10.73 10.17 -4.60
N GLN A 104 9.67 10.98 -4.58
CA GLN A 104 8.42 10.66 -5.27
C GLN A 104 8.61 10.59 -6.77
N ARG A 105 9.36 11.53 -7.37
CA ARG A 105 9.70 11.51 -8.81
C ARG A 105 10.53 10.29 -9.17
N ALA A 106 11.50 9.90 -8.35
CA ALA A 106 12.25 8.66 -8.57
C ALA A 106 11.33 7.42 -8.59
N VAL A 107 10.26 7.41 -7.77
CA VAL A 107 9.24 6.33 -7.83
C VAL A 107 8.45 6.40 -9.14
N VAL A 108 8.09 7.59 -9.64
CA VAL A 108 7.41 7.75 -10.94
C VAL A 108 8.28 7.20 -12.06
N ASP A 109 9.56 7.59 -12.11
CA ASP A 109 10.51 7.13 -13.13
C ASP A 109 10.61 5.59 -13.14
N GLU A 110 10.65 4.96 -11.96
CA GLU A 110 10.67 3.50 -11.85
C GLU A 110 9.34 2.84 -12.25
N ILE A 111 8.20 3.49 -11.99
CA ILE A 111 6.90 3.00 -12.47
C ILE A 111 6.86 3.00 -14.00
N ASP A 112 7.35 4.07 -14.62
CA ASP A 112 7.37 4.21 -16.08
C ASP A 112 8.35 3.22 -16.73
N LEU A 113 9.51 3.01 -16.11
CA LEU A 113 10.52 2.07 -16.59
C LEU A 113 10.04 0.61 -16.51
N ASN A 114 9.48 0.22 -15.37
CA ASN A 114 9.11 -1.17 -15.09
C ASN A 114 7.65 -1.49 -15.44
N GLN A 115 6.85 -0.48 -15.84
CA GLN A 115 5.41 -0.58 -16.10
C GLN A 115 4.65 -1.27 -14.95
N CYS A 116 5.10 -1.04 -13.72
CA CYS A 116 4.50 -1.64 -12.53
C CYS A 116 4.46 -0.66 -11.34
N THR A 117 3.34 -0.62 -10.64
CA THR A 117 3.15 0.22 -9.45
C THR A 117 3.68 -0.48 -8.19
N PRO A 118 4.19 0.26 -7.20
CA PRO A 118 4.70 -0.33 -5.96
C PRO A 118 3.60 -1.01 -5.14
N SER A 119 3.94 -2.10 -4.48
CA SER A 119 3.08 -2.73 -3.48
C SER A 119 3.10 -1.93 -2.17
N HIS A 120 2.11 -2.18 -1.28
CA HIS A 120 2.06 -1.51 0.02
C HIS A 120 3.30 -1.81 0.89
N ASP A 121 3.81 -3.03 0.84
CA ASP A 121 5.04 -3.42 1.56
C ASP A 121 6.26 -2.65 1.04
N GLN A 122 6.41 -2.56 -0.28
CA GLN A 122 7.48 -1.78 -0.91
C GLN A 122 7.42 -0.31 -0.50
N THR A 123 6.23 0.31 -0.47
CA THR A 123 6.08 1.72 -0.06
C THR A 123 6.37 1.96 1.42
N ILE A 124 6.01 1.03 2.31
CA ILE A 124 6.41 1.08 3.74
C ILE A 124 7.93 1.04 3.87
N ARG A 125 8.60 0.17 3.13
CA ARG A 125 10.07 0.07 3.14
C ARG A 125 10.73 1.33 2.60
N MET A 126 10.24 1.88 1.49
CA MET A 126 10.71 3.17 0.95
C MET A 126 10.60 4.28 2.00
N ARG A 127 9.45 4.41 2.66
CA ARG A 127 9.26 5.38 3.73
C ARG A 127 10.23 5.17 4.89
N LYS A 128 10.49 3.92 5.28
CA LYS A 128 11.48 3.62 6.32
C LYS A 128 12.89 4.06 5.91
N PHE A 129 13.35 3.70 4.71
CA PHE A 129 14.63 4.16 4.17
C PHE A 129 14.72 5.68 4.08
N PHE A 130 13.62 6.35 3.71
CA PHE A 130 13.54 7.81 3.69
C PHE A 130 13.71 8.40 5.09
N THR A 131 13.00 7.88 6.08
CA THR A 131 13.11 8.32 7.48
C THR A 131 14.52 8.13 8.03
N ASP A 132 15.21 7.07 7.62
CA ASP A 132 16.58 6.76 7.97
C ASP A 132 17.63 7.58 7.16
N GLY A 133 17.18 8.47 6.26
CA GLY A 133 18.04 9.28 5.37
C GLY A 133 18.83 8.45 4.35
N LYS A 134 18.35 7.26 4.00
CA LYS A 134 19.05 6.30 3.12
C LYS A 134 18.28 5.98 1.83
N LEU A 135 17.20 6.70 1.54
CA LEU A 135 16.45 6.50 0.31
C LEU A 135 17.16 7.24 -0.83
N THR A 136 17.77 6.48 -1.73
CA THR A 136 18.36 6.98 -2.97
C THR A 136 17.59 6.40 -4.16
N PRO A 137 17.71 6.96 -5.38
CA PRO A 137 17.06 6.39 -6.57
C PRO A 137 17.43 4.92 -6.80
N GLU A 138 18.67 4.52 -6.52
CA GLU A 138 19.12 3.13 -6.66
C GLU A 138 18.42 2.21 -5.64
N VAL A 139 18.14 2.71 -4.43
CA VAL A 139 17.38 1.96 -3.42
C VAL A 139 15.92 1.83 -3.85
N VAL A 140 15.33 2.88 -4.44
CA VAL A 140 13.97 2.83 -5.00
C VAL A 140 13.91 1.76 -6.10
N SER A 141 14.87 1.80 -7.05
CA SER A 141 14.98 0.82 -8.13
C SER A 141 15.14 -0.62 -7.61
N ALA A 142 16.02 -0.83 -6.63
CA ALA A 142 16.21 -2.14 -6.01
C ALA A 142 14.91 -2.67 -5.35
N ILE A 143 14.18 -1.81 -4.63
CA ILE A 143 12.91 -2.19 -3.98
C ILE A 143 11.82 -2.49 -5.03
N MET A 144 11.75 -1.68 -6.11
CA MET A 144 10.76 -1.87 -7.17
C MET A 144 11.04 -3.11 -8.01
N GLY A 145 12.32 -3.46 -8.23
CA GLY A 145 12.75 -4.64 -8.97
C GLY A 145 12.54 -5.97 -8.24
N GLU A 146 12.20 -5.96 -6.95
CA GLU A 146 11.92 -7.18 -6.20
C GLU A 146 10.62 -7.86 -6.68
N GLU A 147 10.67 -9.18 -6.79
CA GLU A 147 9.49 -9.98 -7.10
C GLU A 147 8.42 -9.84 -6.01
N LYS A 148 7.23 -9.37 -6.40
CA LYS A 148 6.13 -9.15 -5.46
C LYS A 148 5.57 -10.47 -4.94
N PRO A 149 5.13 -10.55 -3.67
CA PRO A 149 4.58 -11.78 -3.09
C PRO A 149 3.39 -12.37 -3.86
N ASN A 150 2.63 -11.55 -4.59
CA ASN A 150 1.51 -11.99 -5.43
C ASN A 150 1.94 -12.47 -6.82
N GLN A 151 3.18 -12.21 -7.25
CA GLN A 151 3.76 -12.69 -8.49
C GLN A 151 4.45 -14.05 -8.31
N ARG A 152 4.77 -14.43 -7.07
CA ARG A 152 5.32 -15.75 -6.76
C ARG A 152 4.29 -16.83 -7.07
N GLU A 153 4.70 -17.83 -7.81
CA GLU A 153 3.87 -19.00 -8.05
C GLU A 153 3.49 -19.65 -6.71
N LYS A 154 2.20 -19.75 -6.46
CA LYS A 154 1.67 -20.37 -5.24
C LYS A 154 0.94 -21.65 -5.62
N ILE A 155 1.48 -22.78 -5.21
CA ILE A 155 0.79 -24.05 -5.32
C ILE A 155 -0.13 -24.17 -4.09
N VAL A 156 -1.43 -24.01 -4.31
CA VAL A 156 -2.44 -24.17 -3.24
C VAL A 156 -2.97 -25.59 -3.27
N LEU A 157 -2.64 -26.38 -2.27
CA LEU A 157 -3.16 -27.72 -2.11
C LEU A 157 -4.38 -27.71 -1.16
N ARG A 158 -5.40 -28.50 -1.49
CA ARG A 158 -6.56 -28.66 -0.60
C ARG A 158 -6.13 -29.38 0.67
N GLY A 159 -6.22 -28.69 1.79
CA GLY A 159 -5.71 -29.16 3.10
C GLY A 159 -6.33 -30.48 3.56
N ASP A 160 -7.63 -30.70 3.28
CA ASP A 160 -8.35 -31.97 3.56
C ASP A 160 -7.71 -33.16 2.85
N LYS A 161 -7.39 -33.02 1.54
CA LYS A 161 -6.76 -34.07 0.75
C LYS A 161 -5.33 -34.35 1.20
N VAL A 162 -4.55 -33.29 1.42
CA VAL A 162 -3.16 -33.43 1.88
C VAL A 162 -3.10 -34.06 3.26
N ARG A 163 -3.97 -33.59 4.19
CA ARG A 163 -4.00 -34.09 5.57
C ARG A 163 -4.36 -35.57 5.68
N SER A 164 -5.19 -36.10 4.79
CA SER A 164 -5.54 -37.52 4.74
C SER A 164 -4.36 -38.42 4.39
N LEU A 165 -3.35 -37.89 3.70
CA LEU A 165 -2.12 -38.61 3.28
C LEU A 165 -0.99 -38.50 4.31
N ILE A 166 -1.10 -37.59 5.27
CA ILE A 166 -0.07 -37.36 6.29
C ILE A 166 -0.36 -38.24 7.51
N PRO A 167 0.64 -38.97 8.04
CA PRO A 167 0.50 -39.77 9.26
C PRO A 167 0.02 -38.90 10.43
N LYS A 168 -0.86 -39.49 11.27
CA LYS A 168 -1.48 -38.77 12.40
C LYS A 168 -0.49 -38.30 13.48
N ASN A 169 0.70 -38.90 13.52
CA ASN A 169 1.79 -38.53 14.44
C ASN A 169 2.54 -37.27 14.03
N ILE A 170 2.31 -36.72 12.81
CA ILE A 170 2.95 -35.50 12.34
C ILE A 170 2.12 -34.29 12.77
N PRO A 171 2.66 -33.39 13.61
CA PRO A 171 1.95 -32.18 14.05
C PRO A 171 1.75 -31.21 12.88
N VAL A 172 0.75 -30.33 13.01
CA VAL A 172 0.39 -29.36 11.96
C VAL A 172 1.56 -28.46 11.59
N SER A 173 2.40 -28.08 12.56
CA SER A 173 3.59 -27.24 12.35
C SER A 173 4.67 -27.89 11.48
N GLN A 174 4.70 -29.21 11.39
CA GLN A 174 5.69 -29.96 10.58
C GLN A 174 5.10 -30.52 9.28
N THR A 175 3.86 -30.17 8.99
CA THR A 175 3.15 -30.68 7.78
C THR A 175 3.84 -30.27 6.49
N GLU A 176 4.29 -29.02 6.39
CA GLU A 176 4.98 -28.48 5.21
C GLU A 176 6.29 -29.22 4.94
N ASP A 177 7.14 -29.34 5.95
CA ASP A 177 8.42 -30.08 5.87
C ASP A 177 8.21 -31.54 5.47
N TYR A 178 7.18 -32.17 6.00
CA TYR A 178 6.85 -33.56 5.66
C TYR A 178 6.46 -33.69 4.19
N VAL A 179 5.60 -32.79 3.69
CA VAL A 179 5.17 -32.78 2.28
C VAL A 179 6.35 -32.54 1.33
N VAL A 180 7.22 -31.57 1.65
CA VAL A 180 8.42 -31.29 0.85
C VAL A 180 9.32 -32.53 0.77
N LYS A 181 9.64 -33.18 1.89
CA LYS A 181 10.44 -34.39 1.94
C LYS A 181 9.82 -35.56 1.16
N ALA A 182 8.49 -35.70 1.26
CA ALA A 182 7.77 -36.74 0.52
C ALA A 182 7.87 -36.50 -1.02
N LEU A 183 7.73 -35.25 -1.46
CA LEU A 183 7.88 -34.89 -2.87
C LEU A 183 9.31 -35.09 -3.38
N GLU A 184 10.32 -34.74 -2.60
CA GLU A 184 11.72 -34.99 -2.92
C GLU A 184 12.02 -36.50 -3.07
N HIS A 185 11.50 -37.31 -2.15
CA HIS A 185 11.65 -38.77 -2.22
C HIS A 185 10.96 -39.33 -3.46
N TYR A 186 9.74 -38.90 -3.76
CA TYR A 186 9.01 -39.32 -4.94
C TYR A 186 9.70 -38.91 -6.25
N SER A 187 10.26 -37.70 -6.31
CA SER A 187 11.02 -37.24 -7.46
C SER A 187 12.28 -38.09 -7.71
N ARG A 188 13.01 -38.48 -6.65
CA ARG A 188 14.15 -39.41 -6.75
C ARG A 188 13.71 -40.76 -7.24
N PHE A 189 12.60 -41.27 -6.70
CA PHE A 189 12.03 -42.56 -7.14
C PHE A 189 11.68 -42.55 -8.64
N LEU A 190 11.04 -41.50 -9.13
CA LEU A 190 10.70 -41.38 -10.54
C LEU A 190 11.94 -41.34 -11.45
N ARG A 191 13.01 -40.65 -11.05
CA ARG A 191 14.28 -40.62 -11.80
C ARG A 191 14.91 -42.00 -11.88
N GLN A 192 14.99 -42.69 -10.76
CA GLN A 192 15.54 -44.04 -10.72
C GLN A 192 14.73 -45.06 -11.58
N ARG A 193 13.41 -44.89 -11.60
CA ARG A 193 12.52 -45.68 -12.43
C ARG A 193 12.77 -45.44 -13.93
N ALA A 194 12.84 -44.17 -14.34
CA ALA A 194 13.11 -43.77 -15.70
C ALA A 194 14.46 -44.30 -16.19
N GLU A 195 15.50 -44.28 -15.34
CA GLU A 195 16.82 -44.87 -15.65
C GLU A 195 16.79 -46.39 -15.82
N ARG A 196 15.93 -47.10 -15.09
CA ARG A 196 15.74 -48.56 -15.25
C ARG A 196 14.99 -48.91 -16.53
N ASP A 197 13.95 -48.11 -16.85
CA ASP A 197 13.10 -48.33 -18.03
C ASP A 197 13.82 -47.94 -19.35
N SER A 198 14.94 -47.18 -19.26
CA SER A 198 15.78 -46.79 -20.40
C SER A 198 16.96 -47.75 -20.68
N ARG A 199 17.12 -48.79 -19.83
CA ARG A 199 18.12 -49.87 -20.03
C ARG A 199 17.48 -51.13 -20.58
#